data_13a64cd226bc1ed4b07a7b9a6ca199da
#
_entry.id   13a64cd226bc1ed4b07a7b9a6ca199da
#
_cell.length_a   1.000
_cell.length_b   1.000
_cell.length_c   1.000
_cell.angle_alpha   90.00
_cell.angle_beta   90.00
_cell.angle_gamma   90.00
#
_symmetry.space_group_name_H-M   'P 1'
#
loop_
_entity.id
_entity.type
_entity.pdbx_description
1 polymer ?
#
loop_
_entity_poly.entity_id
_entity_poly.type
_entity_poly.pdbx_seq_one_letter_code
_entity_poly.pdbx_strand_id
1 'polypeptide(L)'
;MESAEIDAEGAWNSMVATVRPRYTAIAERDGTWWVITVPEVDGIFTQARRLDRVEYMARDAISLMLEVPADSFDVEVVENHDPPTQEVIDDILSIREAVAAMRRETADRTRNAVLALHDSGYPQRDIGRMVGISHQRVAQLLASATKG
;
A
#
# COMPACT_ATOMS: atom_id res chain seq x y z
N MET A 1 -37.69 -28.67 0.93
CA MET A 1 -36.72 -28.77 2.05
C MET A 1 -35.31 -29.18 1.59
N GLU A 2 -35.18 -30.11 0.67
CA GLU A 2 -33.83 -30.50 0.13
C GLU A 2 -33.14 -29.42 -0.68
N SER A 3 -33.86 -28.57 -1.40
CA SER A 3 -33.26 -27.48 -2.22
C SER A 3 -32.64 -26.37 -1.38
N ALA A 4 -33.06 -26.14 -0.14
CA ALA A 4 -32.48 -25.12 0.74
C ALA A 4 -31.12 -25.53 1.33
N GLU A 5 -30.93 -26.83 1.57
CA GLU A 5 -29.63 -27.34 2.07
C GLU A 5 -28.55 -27.33 0.99
N ILE A 6 -28.90 -27.62 -0.26
CA ILE A 6 -27.98 -27.59 -1.40
C ILE A 6 -27.52 -26.16 -1.68
N ASP A 7 -28.42 -25.18 -1.58
CA ASP A 7 -28.10 -23.77 -1.77
C ASP A 7 -27.17 -23.21 -0.67
N ALA A 8 -27.33 -23.66 0.57
CA ALA A 8 -26.47 -23.29 1.68
C ALA A 8 -25.05 -23.86 1.53
N GLU A 9 -24.91 -25.10 1.08
CA GLU A 9 -23.61 -25.71 0.80
C GLU A 9 -22.94 -25.09 -0.41
N GLY A 10 -23.69 -24.76 -1.44
CA GLY A 10 -23.18 -24.03 -2.61
C GLY A 10 -22.66 -22.63 -2.28
N ALA A 11 -23.40 -21.91 -1.45
CA ALA A 11 -23.01 -20.57 -0.99
C ALA A 11 -21.76 -20.63 -0.09
N TRP A 12 -21.66 -21.63 0.77
CA TRP A 12 -20.51 -21.87 1.64
C TRP A 12 -19.24 -22.19 0.82
N ASN A 13 -19.32 -23.07 -0.14
CA ASN A 13 -18.20 -23.42 -1.01
C ASN A 13 -17.77 -22.25 -1.88
N SER A 14 -18.70 -21.42 -2.33
CA SER A 14 -18.40 -20.21 -3.11
C SER A 14 -17.70 -19.16 -2.26
N MET A 15 -18.06 -19.00 -0.99
CA MET A 15 -17.39 -18.10 -0.06
C MET A 15 -15.98 -18.58 0.32
N VAL A 16 -15.79 -19.86 0.55
CA VAL A 16 -14.48 -20.46 0.86
C VAL A 16 -13.54 -20.39 -0.35
N ALA A 17 -14.07 -20.52 -1.56
CA ALA A 17 -13.31 -20.44 -2.81
C ALA A 17 -12.81 -19.01 -3.14
N THR A 18 -13.37 -17.95 -2.50
CA THR A 18 -12.93 -16.57 -2.71
C THR A 18 -11.80 -16.12 -1.77
N VAL A 19 -11.50 -16.91 -0.73
CA VAL A 19 -10.38 -16.62 0.19
C VAL A 19 -9.10 -17.22 -0.38
N ARG A 20 -8.23 -16.37 -0.89
CA ARG A 20 -6.91 -16.79 -1.38
C ARG A 20 -5.96 -17.01 -0.22
N PRO A 21 -5.20 -18.12 -0.20
CA PRO A 21 -4.13 -18.30 0.77
C PRO A 21 -3.10 -17.17 0.68
N ARG A 22 -2.56 -16.78 1.81
CA ARG A 22 -1.50 -15.78 1.89
C ARG A 22 -0.31 -16.38 2.61
N TYR A 23 0.87 -16.21 2.04
CA TYR A 23 2.13 -16.66 2.60
C TYR A 23 3.04 -15.47 2.85
N THR A 24 3.89 -15.59 3.88
CA THR A 24 4.85 -14.56 4.25
C THR A 24 6.24 -14.97 3.80
N ALA A 25 6.85 -14.18 2.93
CA ALA A 25 8.24 -14.33 2.54
C ALA A 25 9.11 -13.44 3.42
N ILE A 26 9.83 -14.03 4.37
CA ILE A 26 10.76 -13.31 5.23
C ILE A 26 12.11 -13.23 4.51
N ALA A 27 12.58 -12.03 4.24
CA ALA A 27 13.84 -11.76 3.57
C ALA A 27 14.86 -11.21 4.57
N GLU A 28 15.99 -11.88 4.70
CA GLU A 28 17.12 -11.46 5.52
C GLU A 28 18.37 -11.30 4.66
N ARG A 29 19.18 -10.27 4.94
CA ARG A 29 20.42 -10.04 4.22
C ARG A 29 21.52 -10.94 4.76
N ASP A 30 22.12 -11.74 3.86
CA ASP A 30 23.32 -12.51 4.14
C ASP A 30 24.37 -12.22 3.06
N GLY A 31 25.39 -11.46 3.42
CA GLY A 31 26.40 -10.99 2.46
C GLY A 31 25.76 -10.16 1.35
N THR A 32 25.82 -10.68 0.11
CA THR A 32 25.24 -10.03 -1.08
C THR A 32 23.88 -10.63 -1.52
N TRP A 33 23.36 -11.57 -0.74
CA TRP A 33 22.12 -12.26 -1.02
C TRP A 33 21.02 -11.89 -0.04
N TRP A 34 19.78 -11.98 -0.49
CA TRP A 34 18.60 -12.01 0.35
C TRP A 34 18.18 -13.46 0.52
N VAL A 35 18.31 -13.98 1.71
CA VAL A 35 17.83 -15.31 2.09
C VAL A 35 16.34 -15.21 2.39
N ILE A 36 15.57 -16.15 1.86
CA ILE A 36 14.12 -16.11 1.90
C ILE A 36 13.59 -17.38 2.57
N THR A 37 12.80 -17.21 3.60
CA THR A 37 12.08 -18.30 4.28
C THR A 37 10.58 -18.01 4.27
N VAL A 38 9.77 -19.07 4.32
CA VAL A 38 8.30 -18.99 4.37
C VAL A 38 7.81 -19.77 5.57
N PRO A 39 7.47 -19.11 6.71
CA PRO A 39 7.14 -19.81 7.94
C PRO A 39 5.95 -20.76 7.85
N GLU A 40 4.98 -20.45 6.98
CA GLU A 40 3.76 -21.24 6.81
C GLU A 40 4.00 -22.56 6.05
N VAL A 41 5.15 -22.71 5.39
CA VAL A 41 5.49 -23.91 4.59
C VAL A 41 6.88 -24.39 4.95
N ASP A 42 6.95 -25.49 5.68
CA ASP A 42 8.22 -26.07 6.11
C ASP A 42 9.09 -26.45 4.90
N GLY A 43 10.37 -26.22 5.02
CA GLY A 43 11.36 -26.62 4.02
C GLY A 43 11.57 -25.65 2.86
N ILE A 44 10.85 -24.53 2.83
CA ILE A 44 11.12 -23.48 1.82
C ILE A 44 12.31 -22.64 2.26
N PHE A 45 13.36 -22.70 1.47
CA PHE A 45 14.55 -21.90 1.60
C PHE A 45 15.02 -21.53 0.19
N THR A 46 15.00 -20.25 -0.13
CA THR A 46 15.46 -19.74 -1.42
C THR A 46 16.20 -18.42 -1.24
N GLN A 47 16.67 -17.84 -2.32
CA GLN A 47 17.46 -16.62 -2.23
C GLN A 47 17.27 -15.73 -3.46
N ALA A 48 17.54 -14.44 -3.29
CA ALA A 48 17.51 -13.47 -4.36
C ALA A 48 18.71 -12.51 -4.24
N ARG A 49 19.18 -12.00 -5.36
CA ARG A 49 20.23 -10.97 -5.36
C ARG A 49 19.71 -9.58 -5.00
N ARG A 50 18.42 -9.34 -5.29
CA ARG A 50 17.79 -8.03 -5.13
C ARG A 50 16.47 -8.19 -4.39
N LEU A 51 16.16 -7.22 -3.58
CA LEU A 51 14.93 -7.21 -2.78
C LEU A 51 13.66 -7.26 -3.66
N ASP A 52 13.67 -6.59 -4.81
CA ASP A 52 12.56 -6.59 -5.77
C ASP A 52 12.32 -7.95 -6.45
N ARG A 53 13.18 -8.93 -6.24
CA ARG A 53 13.04 -10.30 -6.73
C ARG A 53 12.58 -11.30 -5.67
N VAL A 54 12.49 -10.88 -4.42
CA VAL A 54 12.14 -11.75 -3.28
C VAL A 54 10.75 -12.35 -3.46
N GLU A 55 9.75 -11.55 -3.79
CA GLU A 55 8.38 -12.04 -4.02
C GLU A 55 8.33 -13.12 -5.11
N TYR A 56 8.99 -12.88 -6.23
CA TYR A 56 9.05 -13.83 -7.35
C TYR A 56 9.69 -15.15 -6.92
N MET A 57 10.82 -15.10 -6.23
CA MET A 57 11.54 -16.29 -5.78
C MET A 57 10.75 -17.09 -4.75
N ALA A 58 10.10 -16.40 -3.81
CA ALA A 58 9.22 -17.03 -2.83
C ALA A 58 8.02 -17.69 -3.49
N ARG A 59 7.37 -17.00 -4.42
CA ARG A 59 6.22 -17.49 -5.18
C ARG A 59 6.57 -18.76 -5.97
N ASP A 60 7.70 -18.75 -6.65
CA ASP A 60 8.19 -19.91 -7.39
C ASP A 60 8.44 -21.11 -6.47
N ALA A 61 9.11 -20.89 -5.34
CA ALA A 61 9.39 -21.94 -4.36
C ALA A 61 8.10 -22.51 -3.73
N ILE A 62 7.14 -21.67 -3.38
CA ILE A 62 5.84 -22.11 -2.83
C ILE A 62 5.06 -22.91 -3.86
N SER A 63 4.99 -22.42 -5.09
CA SER A 63 4.30 -23.09 -6.19
C SER A 63 4.85 -24.49 -6.43
N LEU A 64 6.17 -24.62 -6.43
CA LEU A 64 6.83 -25.92 -6.60
C LEU A 64 6.61 -26.86 -5.39
N MET A 65 6.76 -26.34 -4.19
CA MET A 65 6.66 -27.14 -2.96
C MET A 65 5.24 -27.67 -2.70
N LEU A 66 4.24 -26.83 -2.96
CA LEU A 66 2.83 -27.18 -2.73
C LEU A 66 2.13 -27.74 -3.97
N GLU A 67 2.80 -27.76 -5.11
CA GLU A 67 2.25 -28.20 -6.39
C GLU A 67 0.96 -27.46 -6.76
N VAL A 68 0.95 -26.13 -6.57
CA VAL A 68 -0.17 -25.25 -6.87
C VAL A 68 0.24 -24.17 -7.87
N PRO A 69 -0.71 -23.60 -8.63
CA PRO A 69 -0.40 -22.51 -9.55
C PRO A 69 0.16 -21.28 -8.81
N ALA A 70 1.13 -20.61 -9.41
CA ALA A 70 1.79 -19.44 -8.81
C ALA A 70 0.85 -18.23 -8.61
N ASP A 71 -0.27 -18.19 -9.32
CA ASP A 71 -1.30 -17.15 -9.23
C ASP A 71 -2.47 -17.51 -8.28
N SER A 72 -2.40 -18.67 -7.61
CA SER A 72 -3.48 -19.16 -6.75
C SER A 72 -3.39 -18.64 -5.30
N PHE A 73 -2.34 -17.92 -4.95
CA PHE A 73 -2.09 -17.40 -3.61
C PHE A 73 -1.41 -16.03 -3.65
N ASP A 74 -1.46 -15.32 -2.54
CA ASP A 74 -0.77 -14.05 -2.35
C ASP A 74 0.51 -14.24 -1.54
N VAL A 75 1.53 -13.43 -1.81
CA VAL A 75 2.79 -13.41 -1.07
C VAL A 75 3.02 -12.01 -0.51
N GLU A 76 3.22 -11.93 0.78
CA GLU A 76 3.64 -10.72 1.46
C GLU A 76 5.14 -10.81 1.77
N VAL A 77 5.90 -9.80 1.38
CA VAL A 77 7.34 -9.74 1.68
C VAL A 77 7.54 -8.96 2.97
N VAL A 78 8.24 -9.59 3.92
CA VAL A 78 8.65 -8.97 5.17
C VAL A 78 10.17 -8.93 5.21
N GLU A 79 10.72 -7.73 5.31
CA GLU A 79 12.16 -7.52 5.43
C GLU A 79 12.56 -7.62 6.91
N ASN A 80 13.54 -8.45 7.18
CA ASN A 80 14.13 -8.56 8.51
C ASN A 80 15.55 -7.98 8.48
N HIS A 81 15.76 -6.91 9.21
CA HIS A 81 17.02 -6.18 9.24
C HIS A 81 17.66 -6.27 10.62
N ASP A 82 18.99 -6.20 10.66
CA ASP A 82 19.73 -6.00 11.91
C ASP A 82 19.36 -4.63 12.53
N PRO A 83 19.46 -4.46 13.86
CA PRO A 83 19.01 -3.24 14.52
C PRO A 83 19.61 -1.94 13.98
N PRO A 84 20.91 -1.82 13.66
CA PRO A 84 21.45 -0.60 13.07
C PRO A 84 20.85 -0.27 11.70
N THR A 85 20.63 -1.26 10.86
CA THR A 85 20.00 -1.07 9.54
C THR A 85 18.54 -0.64 9.70
N GLN A 86 17.80 -1.28 10.61
CA GLN A 86 16.42 -0.93 10.88
C GLN A 86 16.29 0.51 11.39
N GLU A 87 17.17 0.95 12.25
CA GLU A 87 17.19 2.33 12.78
C GLU A 87 17.31 3.37 11.65
N VAL A 88 18.23 3.13 10.70
CA VAL A 88 18.39 4.02 9.52
C VAL A 88 17.13 4.06 8.65
N ILE A 89 16.48 2.92 8.46
CA ILE A 89 15.25 2.83 7.68
C ILE A 89 14.12 3.57 8.41
N ASP A 90 13.94 3.32 9.69
CA ASP A 90 12.87 3.93 10.49
C ASP A 90 13.02 5.45 10.56
N ASP A 91 14.25 5.95 10.66
CA ASP A 91 14.51 7.39 10.64
C ASP A 91 14.01 8.05 9.37
N ILE A 92 14.39 7.53 8.20
CA ILE A 92 13.96 8.13 6.92
C ILE A 92 12.45 7.95 6.69
N LEU A 93 11.88 6.82 7.09
CA LEU A 93 10.43 6.58 6.93
C LEU A 93 9.60 7.49 7.82
N SER A 94 10.04 7.77 9.05
CA SER A 94 9.38 8.71 9.96
C SER A 94 9.38 10.14 9.42
N ILE A 95 10.51 10.58 8.84
CA ILE A 95 10.61 11.90 8.21
C ILE A 95 9.67 12.00 7.00
N ARG A 96 9.64 10.97 6.16
CA ARG A 96 8.75 10.93 4.99
C ARG A 96 7.27 10.98 5.39
N GLU A 97 6.90 10.27 6.45
CA GLU A 97 5.53 10.32 6.97
C GLU A 97 5.17 11.71 7.51
N ALA A 98 6.08 12.35 8.25
CA ALA A 98 5.89 13.71 8.74
C ALA A 98 5.71 14.71 7.59
N VAL A 99 6.52 14.60 6.52
CA VAL A 99 6.38 15.44 5.32
C VAL A 99 5.03 15.19 4.63
N ALA A 100 4.61 13.94 4.49
CA ALA A 100 3.33 13.60 3.89
C ALA A 100 2.16 14.16 4.69
N ALA A 101 2.20 14.05 6.02
CA ALA A 101 1.19 14.62 6.91
C ALA A 101 1.11 16.14 6.78
N MET A 102 2.26 16.82 6.74
CA MET A 102 2.33 18.27 6.57
C MET A 102 1.78 18.72 5.20
N ARG A 103 2.03 17.96 4.14
CA ARG A 103 1.47 18.23 2.81
C ARG A 103 -0.06 18.11 2.80
N ARG A 104 -0.61 17.10 3.45
CA ARG A 104 -2.06 16.91 3.59
C ARG A 104 -2.68 18.10 4.34
N GLU A 105 -2.10 18.47 5.47
CA GLU A 105 -2.55 19.60 6.27
C GLU A 105 -2.47 20.92 5.48
N THR A 106 -1.37 21.16 4.76
CA THR A 106 -1.20 22.34 3.92
C THR A 106 -2.27 22.40 2.81
N ALA A 107 -2.57 21.27 2.18
CA ALA A 107 -3.60 21.19 1.15
C ALA A 107 -4.99 21.53 1.72
N ASP A 108 -5.33 21.01 2.89
CA ASP A 108 -6.61 21.28 3.55
C ASP A 108 -6.73 22.73 3.98
N ARG A 109 -5.70 23.29 4.58
CA ARG A 109 -5.66 24.71 5.00
C ARG A 109 -5.73 25.65 3.79
N THR A 110 -5.04 25.32 2.70
CA THR A 110 -5.09 26.10 1.46
C THR A 110 -6.50 26.11 0.87
N ARG A 111 -7.14 24.94 0.80
CA ARG A 111 -8.54 24.85 0.36
C ARG A 111 -9.47 25.71 1.19
N ASN A 112 -9.37 25.61 2.52
CA ASN A 112 -10.21 26.36 3.43
C ASN A 112 -9.96 27.88 3.28
N ALA A 113 -8.72 28.31 3.12
CA ALA A 113 -8.37 29.70 2.91
C ALA A 113 -8.95 30.23 1.59
N VAL A 114 -8.83 29.45 0.51
CA VAL A 114 -9.39 29.81 -0.81
C VAL A 114 -10.90 29.99 -0.73
N LEU A 115 -11.61 29.07 -0.08
CA LEU A 115 -13.07 29.16 0.08
C LEU A 115 -13.47 30.38 0.89
N ALA A 116 -12.81 30.64 2.01
CA ALA A 116 -13.11 31.78 2.89
C ALA A 116 -12.86 33.13 2.15
N LEU A 117 -11.76 33.23 1.43
CA LEU A 117 -11.44 34.45 0.68
C LEU A 117 -12.39 34.67 -0.50
N HIS A 118 -12.78 33.60 -1.18
CA HIS A 118 -13.77 33.67 -2.24
C HIS A 118 -15.14 34.13 -1.71
N ASP A 119 -15.58 33.58 -0.61
CA ASP A 119 -16.84 34.00 0.06
C ASP A 119 -16.80 35.45 0.53
N SER A 120 -15.60 35.96 0.84
CA SER A 120 -15.39 37.39 1.18
C SER A 120 -15.33 38.31 -0.04
N GLY A 121 -15.47 37.78 -1.26
CA GLY A 121 -15.56 38.53 -2.49
C GLY A 121 -14.25 38.83 -3.19
N TYR A 122 -13.13 38.21 -2.79
CA TYR A 122 -11.85 38.40 -3.47
C TYR A 122 -11.82 37.75 -4.85
N PRO A 123 -11.28 38.40 -5.87
CA PRO A 123 -11.08 37.77 -7.19
C PRO A 123 -10.10 36.59 -7.12
N GLN A 124 -10.27 35.60 -8.00
CA GLN A 124 -9.45 34.42 -8.01
C GLN A 124 -7.95 34.71 -8.17
N ARG A 125 -7.58 35.70 -8.97
CA ARG A 125 -6.17 36.10 -9.14
C ARG A 125 -5.57 36.68 -7.88
N ASP A 126 -6.34 37.43 -7.11
CA ASP A 126 -5.92 38.02 -5.86
C ASP A 126 -5.73 36.90 -4.81
N ILE A 127 -6.68 35.98 -4.71
CA ILE A 127 -6.58 34.82 -3.82
C ILE A 127 -5.30 34.02 -4.10
N GLY A 128 -5.04 33.72 -5.37
CA GLY A 128 -3.83 32.98 -5.75
C GLY A 128 -2.55 33.68 -5.29
N ARG A 129 -2.47 34.99 -5.46
CA ARG A 129 -1.33 35.78 -4.99
C ARG A 129 -1.23 35.84 -3.48
N MET A 130 -2.36 35.95 -2.78
CA MET A 130 -2.41 36.01 -1.31
C MET A 130 -1.97 34.71 -0.66
N VAL A 131 -2.38 33.56 -1.20
CA VAL A 131 -2.07 32.23 -0.63
C VAL A 131 -0.89 31.53 -1.29
N GLY A 132 -0.30 32.12 -2.34
CA GLY A 132 0.91 31.61 -2.95
C GLY A 132 0.70 30.44 -3.92
N ILE A 133 -0.45 30.40 -4.61
CA ILE A 133 -0.75 29.40 -5.65
C ILE A 133 -1.21 30.08 -6.94
N SER A 134 -1.25 29.34 -8.05
CA SER A 134 -1.73 29.88 -9.32
C SER A 134 -3.24 30.12 -9.27
N HIS A 135 -3.73 31.12 -10.05
CA HIS A 135 -5.17 31.35 -10.17
C HIS A 135 -5.91 30.17 -10.79
N GLN A 136 -5.24 29.37 -11.62
CA GLN A 136 -5.78 28.11 -12.16
C GLN A 136 -6.03 27.09 -11.06
N ARG A 137 -5.10 26.99 -10.10
CA ARG A 137 -5.26 26.12 -8.94
C ARG A 137 -6.41 26.60 -8.04
N VAL A 138 -6.56 27.92 -7.86
CA VAL A 138 -7.71 28.50 -7.16
C VAL A 138 -9.02 28.07 -7.82
N ALA A 139 -9.11 28.21 -9.15
CA ALA A 139 -10.30 27.80 -9.92
C ALA A 139 -10.61 26.31 -9.75
N GLN A 140 -9.61 25.45 -9.76
CA GLN A 140 -9.76 24.00 -9.55
C GLN A 140 -10.31 23.68 -8.14
N LEU A 141 -9.79 24.35 -7.11
CA LEU A 141 -10.24 24.15 -5.74
C LEU A 141 -11.69 24.61 -5.56
N LEU A 142 -12.08 25.72 -6.15
CA LEU A 142 -13.47 26.21 -6.12
C LEU A 142 -14.41 25.29 -6.90
N ALA A 143 -14.01 24.78 -8.06
CA ALA A 143 -14.79 23.86 -8.88
C ALA A 143 -15.03 22.51 -8.15
N SER A 144 -14.03 22.00 -7.44
CA SER A 144 -14.17 20.75 -6.69
C SER A 144 -15.06 20.89 -5.44
N ALA A 145 -15.15 22.09 -4.85
CA ALA A 145 -16.03 22.37 -3.73
C ALA A 145 -17.51 22.43 -4.11
N THR A 146 -17.85 22.76 -5.36
CA THR A 146 -19.24 22.82 -5.86
C THR A 146 -19.78 21.46 -6.29
N LYS A 147 -18.98 20.42 -6.35
CA LYS A 147 -19.35 19.05 -6.75
C LYS A 147 -19.68 18.12 -5.56
N GLY A 148 -19.55 18.61 -4.33
CA GLY A 148 -19.82 17.83 -3.11
C GLY A 148 -21.24 17.94 -2.57
#